data_a5213055898b56a15d16b94906c36f49
#
_entry.id   a5213055898b56a15d16b94906c36f49
#
_cell.length_a   1.000
_cell.length_b   1.000
_cell.length_c   1.000
_cell.angle_alpha   90.00
_cell.angle_beta   90.00
_cell.angle_gamma   90.00
#
_symmetry.space_group_name_H-M   'P 1'
#
loop_
_entity.id
_entity.type
_entity.pdbx_description
1 polymer ?
#
loop_
_entity_poly.entity_id
_entity_poly.type
_entity_poly.pdbx_seq_one_letter_code
_entity_poly.pdbx_strand_id
1 'polypeptide(L)'
;YNTEWGFRISSYGNMESLPMFQEVKAEKSTFQTVRAYYTMSRLRSTLGATMSEAGWQWQMTGHTYLVGGKLYPNVTATYNQGFLIPVMRNTCFWLRGAVGQNFGDMNFVYGNDFFGGFGNNLVDYRGQYAYRNVHSMPGADIDFIRAHSFGKLTAELNLTPIRYDNFGLVNLYPTYSQFSIFSSGLIADPWGSGISR
;
A
#
# COMPACT_ATOMS: atom_id res chain seq x y z
N TYR A 1 -11.33 -10.93 -17.32
CA TYR A 1 -10.61 -9.66 -17.11
C TYR A 1 -11.55 -8.71 -16.38
N ASN A 2 -11.04 -8.05 -15.37
CA ASN A 2 -11.72 -6.95 -14.70
C ASN A 2 -10.90 -5.68 -14.90
N THR A 3 -11.57 -4.59 -15.31
CA THR A 3 -10.93 -3.29 -15.54
C THR A 3 -11.67 -2.26 -14.74
N GLU A 4 -10.95 -1.48 -13.98
CA GLU A 4 -11.48 -0.40 -13.13
C GLU A 4 -10.64 0.86 -13.35
N TRP A 5 -11.30 2.00 -13.39
CA TRP A 5 -10.65 3.29 -13.39
C TRP A 5 -11.41 4.27 -12.51
N GLY A 6 -10.72 5.24 -12.01
CA GLY A 6 -11.34 6.26 -11.17
C GLY A 6 -10.58 7.57 -11.19
N PHE A 7 -11.30 8.62 -10.89
CA PHE A 7 -10.79 9.97 -10.76
C PHE A 7 -11.37 10.61 -9.51
N ARG A 8 -10.54 11.29 -8.73
CA ARG A 8 -10.95 11.99 -7.52
C ARG A 8 -10.27 13.33 -7.42
N ILE A 9 -11.03 14.37 -7.11
CA ILE A 9 -10.53 15.66 -6.67
C ILE A 9 -10.97 15.86 -5.23
N SER A 10 -10.07 16.28 -4.36
CA SER A 10 -10.38 16.60 -2.98
C SER A 10 -9.76 17.95 -2.63
N SER A 11 -10.48 18.75 -1.87
CA SER A 11 -9.99 20.03 -1.35
C SER A 11 -10.05 19.97 0.17
N TYR A 12 -8.93 20.30 0.81
CA TYR A 12 -8.77 20.34 2.26
C TYR A 12 -8.52 21.77 2.68
N GLY A 13 -9.26 22.25 3.64
CA GLY A 13 -9.14 23.61 4.18
C GLY A 13 -9.28 23.61 5.68
N ASN A 14 -8.77 24.68 6.32
CA ASN A 14 -8.83 24.90 7.76
C ASN A 14 -8.25 23.74 8.58
N MET A 15 -7.18 23.14 8.07
CA MET A 15 -6.48 22.09 8.81
C MET A 15 -5.67 22.73 9.91
N GLU A 16 -6.10 22.54 11.14
CA GLU A 16 -5.42 22.97 12.35
C GLU A 16 -4.70 21.77 12.97
N SER A 17 -3.58 22.04 13.67
CA SER A 17 -2.94 21.02 14.50
C SER A 17 -3.87 20.65 15.66
N LEU A 18 -4.09 19.37 15.90
CA LEU A 18 -4.85 18.89 17.04
C LEU A 18 -4.04 19.13 18.32
N PRO A 19 -4.54 19.98 19.29
CA PRO A 19 -3.75 20.47 20.43
C PRO A 19 -3.48 19.35 21.39
N MET A 20 -3.45 18.22 21.35
CA MET A 20 -3.04 17.13 22.26
C MET A 20 -2.37 15.95 21.54
N PHE A 21 -2.42 15.91 20.22
CA PHE A 21 -2.00 14.77 19.43
C PHE A 21 -0.94 15.08 18.36
N GLN A 22 -0.67 16.37 18.15
CA GLN A 22 0.36 16.82 17.18
C GLN A 22 1.19 17.93 17.83
N GLU A 23 2.46 17.71 17.99
CA GLU A 23 3.43 18.73 18.41
C GLU A 23 3.83 19.64 17.25
N VAL A 24 3.61 19.23 16.01
CA VAL A 24 4.01 19.96 14.81
C VAL A 24 2.77 20.53 14.11
N LYS A 25 2.79 21.84 13.84
CA LYS A 25 1.74 22.50 13.06
C LYS A 25 1.73 21.96 11.62
N ALA A 26 0.54 21.81 11.04
CA ALA A 26 0.41 21.55 9.63
C ALA A 26 1.11 22.64 8.82
N GLU A 27 1.96 22.28 7.89
CA GLU A 27 2.76 23.23 7.10
C GLU A 27 1.88 24.14 6.25
N LYS A 28 0.75 23.63 5.78
CA LYS A 28 -0.30 24.40 5.08
C LYS A 28 -1.68 23.98 5.53
N SER A 29 -2.49 24.96 5.85
CA SER A 29 -3.88 24.74 6.28
C SER A 29 -4.84 24.42 5.14
N THR A 30 -4.42 24.64 3.90
CA THR A 30 -5.27 24.45 2.71
C THR A 30 -4.46 23.85 1.57
N PHE A 31 -4.94 22.75 1.00
CA PHE A 31 -4.37 22.14 -0.20
C PHE A 31 -5.43 21.36 -0.98
N GLN A 32 -5.16 21.10 -2.23
CA GLN A 32 -6.00 20.29 -3.10
C GLN A 32 -5.24 19.04 -3.55
N THR A 33 -5.96 17.96 -3.78
CA THR A 33 -5.40 16.74 -4.33
C THR A 33 -6.20 16.29 -5.54
N VAL A 34 -5.48 15.82 -6.55
CA VAL A 34 -6.06 15.16 -7.72
C VAL A 34 -5.47 13.76 -7.81
N ARG A 35 -6.32 12.76 -7.92
CA ARG A 35 -5.91 11.36 -8.08
C ARG A 35 -6.65 10.74 -9.24
N ALA A 36 -5.90 10.04 -10.10
CA ALA A 36 -6.44 9.18 -11.13
C ALA A 36 -5.83 7.79 -10.99
N TYR A 37 -6.59 6.74 -11.22
CA TYR A 37 -6.05 5.39 -11.23
C TYR A 37 -6.69 4.54 -12.32
N TYR A 38 -5.94 3.58 -12.78
CA TYR A 38 -6.37 2.54 -13.69
C TYR A 38 -5.87 1.19 -13.19
N THR A 39 -6.76 0.22 -13.07
CA THR A 39 -6.45 -1.14 -12.62
C THR A 39 -6.96 -2.14 -13.65
N MET A 40 -6.16 -3.13 -13.95
CA MET A 40 -6.56 -4.28 -14.74
C MET A 40 -6.15 -5.56 -14.02
N SER A 41 -7.04 -6.54 -13.95
CA SER A 41 -6.79 -7.76 -13.22
C SER A 41 -7.43 -9.00 -13.86
N ARG A 42 -6.79 -10.13 -13.61
CA ARG A 42 -7.32 -11.47 -13.89
C ARG A 42 -6.97 -12.37 -12.71
N LEU A 43 -7.86 -12.44 -11.76
CA LEU A 43 -7.67 -13.15 -10.51
C LEU A 43 -8.49 -14.44 -10.51
N ARG A 44 -7.99 -15.47 -9.83
CA ARG A 44 -8.66 -16.75 -9.66
C ARG A 44 -8.64 -17.16 -8.21
N SER A 45 -9.77 -17.72 -7.77
CA SER A 45 -9.92 -18.32 -6.44
C SER A 45 -10.46 -19.73 -6.61
N THR A 46 -9.93 -20.68 -5.86
CA THR A 46 -10.45 -22.05 -5.82
C THR A 46 -11.52 -22.21 -4.75
N LEU A 47 -12.27 -23.30 -4.79
CA LEU A 47 -13.27 -23.57 -3.78
C LEU A 47 -12.61 -23.70 -2.40
N GLY A 48 -13.11 -22.91 -1.45
CA GLY A 48 -12.54 -22.86 -0.11
C GLY A 48 -11.47 -21.79 0.10
N ALA A 49 -11.09 -21.03 -0.93
CA ALA A 49 -10.19 -19.92 -0.78
C ALA A 49 -10.80 -18.77 0.04
N THR A 50 -9.99 -18.10 0.82
CA THR A 50 -10.36 -16.89 1.57
C THR A 50 -10.02 -15.61 0.79
N MET A 51 -9.14 -15.74 -0.21
CA MET A 51 -8.69 -14.68 -1.09
C MET A 51 -8.36 -15.22 -2.48
N SER A 52 -8.03 -14.35 -3.42
CA SER A 52 -7.50 -14.76 -4.72
C SER A 52 -6.15 -15.44 -4.57
N GLU A 53 -6.00 -16.63 -5.18
CA GLU A 53 -4.84 -17.50 -5.02
C GLU A 53 -3.89 -17.45 -6.20
N ALA A 54 -4.40 -17.11 -7.38
CA ALA A 54 -3.61 -17.06 -8.60
C ALA A 54 -4.08 -15.95 -9.55
N GLY A 55 -3.23 -15.59 -10.47
CA GLY A 55 -3.50 -14.60 -11.50
C GLY A 55 -2.62 -13.39 -11.40
N TRP A 56 -3.02 -12.32 -12.05
CA TRP A 56 -2.26 -11.09 -12.06
C TRP A 56 -3.15 -9.86 -11.90
N GLN A 57 -2.55 -8.81 -11.40
CA GLN A 57 -3.15 -7.50 -11.29
C GLN A 57 -2.07 -6.45 -11.49
N TRP A 58 -2.34 -5.45 -12.29
CA TRP A 58 -1.54 -4.25 -12.34
C TRP A 58 -2.40 -3.02 -12.11
N GLN A 59 -1.81 -2.01 -11.55
CA GLN A 59 -2.45 -0.72 -11.28
C GLN A 59 -1.46 0.40 -11.52
N MET A 60 -1.94 1.45 -12.17
CA MET A 60 -1.23 2.71 -12.30
C MET A 60 -2.02 3.79 -11.60
N THR A 61 -1.36 4.59 -10.77
CA THR A 61 -1.97 5.69 -10.03
C THR A 61 -1.16 6.95 -10.28
N GLY A 62 -1.81 7.99 -10.75
CA GLY A 62 -1.28 9.36 -10.75
C GLY A 62 -1.91 10.14 -9.60
N HIS A 63 -1.09 10.82 -8.83
CA HIS A 63 -1.53 11.65 -7.71
C HIS A 63 -0.79 12.99 -7.75
N THR A 64 -1.49 14.08 -7.49
CA THR A 64 -0.90 15.42 -7.47
C THR A 64 -1.43 16.18 -6.28
N TYR A 65 -0.52 16.79 -5.53
CA TYR A 65 -0.84 17.81 -4.54
C TYR A 65 -0.68 19.19 -5.15
N LEU A 66 -1.65 20.06 -4.93
CA LEU A 66 -1.59 21.49 -5.21
C LEU A 66 -1.52 22.23 -3.88
N VAL A 67 -0.36 22.75 -3.53
CA VAL A 67 -0.08 23.40 -2.24
C VAL A 67 0.60 24.74 -2.48
N GLY A 68 -0.03 25.83 -2.03
CA GLY A 68 0.54 27.16 -2.20
C GLY A 68 0.81 27.57 -3.65
N GLY A 69 0.01 27.08 -4.61
CA GLY A 69 0.18 27.34 -6.05
C GLY A 69 1.25 26.48 -6.74
N LYS A 70 1.92 25.56 -6.02
CA LYS A 70 2.87 24.61 -6.58
C LYS A 70 2.26 23.22 -6.73
N LEU A 71 2.63 22.52 -7.80
CA LEU A 71 2.20 21.15 -8.08
C LEU A 71 3.29 20.17 -7.67
N TYR A 72 2.88 19.07 -7.04
CA TYR A 72 3.74 17.95 -6.63
C TYR A 72 3.16 16.64 -7.21
N PRO A 73 3.42 16.37 -8.50
CA PRO A 73 2.91 15.16 -9.14
C PRO A 73 3.71 13.93 -8.69
N ASN A 74 2.97 12.82 -8.53
CA ASN A 74 3.49 11.49 -8.23
C ASN A 74 2.85 10.48 -9.17
N VAL A 75 3.63 9.53 -9.63
CA VAL A 75 3.15 8.38 -10.41
C VAL A 75 3.64 7.10 -9.76
N THR A 76 2.72 6.21 -9.48
CA THR A 76 3.03 4.88 -8.91
C THR A 76 2.44 3.80 -9.80
N ALA A 77 3.23 2.79 -10.11
CA ALA A 77 2.77 1.58 -10.80
C ALA A 77 3.00 0.36 -9.91
N THR A 78 2.02 -0.54 -9.85
CA THR A 78 2.11 -1.80 -9.12
C THR A 78 1.79 -2.97 -10.02
N TYR A 79 2.49 -4.08 -9.82
CA TYR A 79 2.23 -5.35 -10.47
C TYR A 79 2.26 -6.48 -9.44
N ASN A 80 1.20 -7.27 -9.41
CA ASN A 80 1.04 -8.41 -8.53
C ASN A 80 0.84 -9.67 -9.36
N GLN A 81 1.62 -10.70 -9.09
CA GLN A 81 1.53 -12.01 -9.75
C GLN A 81 1.35 -13.10 -8.70
N GLY A 82 0.28 -13.87 -8.81
CA GLY A 82 -0.05 -14.97 -7.93
C GLY A 82 0.09 -16.33 -8.61
N PHE A 83 0.62 -17.29 -7.87
CA PHE A 83 0.83 -18.67 -8.29
C PHE A 83 0.21 -19.62 -7.27
N LEU A 84 -0.69 -20.49 -7.72
CA LEU A 84 -1.22 -21.56 -6.90
C LEU A 84 -0.15 -22.64 -6.72
N ILE A 85 0.03 -23.12 -5.49
CA ILE A 85 0.93 -24.24 -5.19
C ILE A 85 0.13 -25.53 -5.25
N PRO A 86 0.32 -26.40 -6.27
CA PRO A 86 -0.58 -27.54 -6.52
C PRO A 86 -0.50 -28.65 -5.47
N VAL A 87 0.57 -28.69 -4.68
CA VAL A 87 0.80 -29.74 -3.66
C VAL A 87 -0.07 -29.51 -2.42
N MET A 88 -0.48 -28.29 -2.12
CA MET A 88 -1.25 -27.91 -0.93
C MET A 88 -2.50 -27.15 -1.34
N ARG A 89 -3.67 -27.59 -0.89
CA ARG A 89 -4.94 -26.89 -1.18
C ARG A 89 -4.91 -25.47 -0.64
N ASN A 90 -5.41 -24.51 -1.43
CA ASN A 90 -5.54 -23.11 -1.05
C ASN A 90 -4.23 -22.47 -0.53
N THR A 91 -3.09 -23.00 -0.94
CA THR A 91 -1.77 -22.41 -0.70
C THR A 91 -1.31 -21.69 -1.94
N CYS A 92 -0.86 -20.45 -1.79
CA CYS A 92 -0.45 -19.64 -2.93
C CYS A 92 0.77 -18.76 -2.60
N PHE A 93 1.55 -18.49 -3.62
CA PHE A 93 2.69 -17.59 -3.58
C PHE A 93 2.38 -16.36 -4.41
N TRP A 94 2.67 -15.18 -3.85
CA TRP A 94 2.52 -13.90 -4.53
C TRP A 94 3.84 -13.16 -4.60
N LEU A 95 4.12 -12.62 -5.78
CA LEU A 95 5.12 -11.60 -6.01
C LEU A 95 4.42 -10.26 -6.26
N ARG A 96 4.77 -9.24 -5.46
CA ARG A 96 4.17 -7.90 -5.52
C ARG A 96 5.26 -6.88 -5.75
N GLY A 97 5.26 -6.27 -6.93
CA GLY A 97 6.16 -5.20 -7.30
C GLY A 97 5.47 -3.84 -7.23
N ALA A 98 6.19 -2.82 -6.80
CA ALA A 98 5.76 -1.43 -6.88
C ALA A 98 6.94 -0.55 -7.28
N VAL A 99 6.70 0.41 -8.15
CA VAL A 99 7.65 1.46 -8.51
C VAL A 99 6.95 2.80 -8.47
N GLY A 100 7.63 3.82 -8.03
CA GLY A 100 7.07 5.16 -7.99
C GLY A 100 8.11 6.24 -8.23
N GLN A 101 7.63 7.37 -8.74
CA GLN A 101 8.44 8.55 -9.02
C GLN A 101 7.66 9.80 -8.66
N ASN A 102 8.27 10.66 -7.88
CA ASN A 102 7.81 12.03 -7.63
C ASN A 102 8.48 12.99 -8.59
N PHE A 103 7.80 14.07 -8.96
CA PHE A 103 8.28 15.10 -9.87
C PHE A 103 8.25 16.50 -9.23
N GLY A 104 8.08 16.57 -7.92
CA GLY A 104 8.08 17.81 -7.15
C GLY A 104 9.44 18.17 -6.58
N ASP A 105 9.49 19.25 -5.80
CA ASP A 105 10.67 19.65 -5.05
C ASP A 105 10.99 18.63 -3.95
N MET A 106 12.18 18.03 -4.02
CA MET A 106 12.66 17.02 -3.08
C MET A 106 12.77 17.54 -1.63
N ASN A 107 12.94 18.84 -1.45
CA ASN A 107 13.06 19.44 -0.13
C ASN A 107 11.71 19.57 0.58
N PHE A 108 10.63 19.37 -0.14
CA PHE A 108 9.28 19.49 0.38
C PHE A 108 8.66 18.12 0.69
N VAL A 109 7.89 18.05 1.77
CA VAL A 109 7.25 16.80 2.22
C VAL A 109 6.39 16.17 1.11
N TYR A 110 5.63 17.00 0.37
CA TYR A 110 4.74 16.54 -0.69
C TYR A 110 5.45 16.04 -1.96
N GLY A 111 6.76 16.30 -2.10
CA GLY A 111 7.59 15.81 -3.21
C GLY A 111 8.24 14.46 -2.97
N ASN A 112 7.86 13.74 -1.90
CA ASN A 112 8.49 12.48 -1.53
C ASN A 112 7.46 11.47 -1.05
N ASP A 113 7.79 10.20 -1.20
CA ASP A 113 7.10 9.08 -0.56
C ASP A 113 7.81 8.70 0.73
N PHE A 114 7.03 8.29 1.73
CA PHE A 114 7.53 7.88 3.04
C PHE A 114 7.15 6.42 3.29
N PHE A 115 8.12 5.65 3.74
CA PHE A 115 7.96 4.22 4.01
C PHE A 115 8.29 3.91 5.47
N GLY A 116 7.50 3.02 6.07
CA GLY A 116 7.72 2.54 7.41
C GLY A 116 6.50 1.90 8.01
N GLY A 117 6.67 1.10 9.05
CA GLY A 117 5.59 0.41 9.72
C GLY A 117 4.66 -0.32 8.76
N PHE A 118 3.38 -0.17 8.93
CA PHE A 118 2.32 -0.70 8.04
C PHE A 118 1.78 0.35 7.04
N GLY A 119 2.49 1.46 6.84
CA GLY A 119 2.08 2.61 6.03
C GLY A 119 1.39 3.69 6.86
N ASN A 120 1.41 4.90 6.34
CA ASN A 120 0.96 6.12 7.07
C ASN A 120 -0.55 6.25 7.18
N ASN A 121 -1.29 5.45 6.44
CA ASN A 121 -2.75 5.47 6.41
C ASN A 121 -3.38 4.32 7.20
N LEU A 122 -2.66 3.76 8.19
CA LEU A 122 -3.14 2.63 8.99
C LEU A 122 -4.45 2.94 9.73
N VAL A 123 -4.68 4.19 10.12
CA VAL A 123 -5.90 4.64 10.81
C VAL A 123 -7.10 4.57 9.87
N ASP A 124 -6.93 4.96 8.62
CA ASP A 124 -7.98 5.02 7.60
C ASP A 124 -8.11 3.69 6.83
N TYR A 125 -7.02 2.97 6.69
CA TYR A 125 -6.96 1.69 5.98
C TYR A 125 -7.05 0.51 6.95
N ARG A 126 -8.26 0.01 7.14
CA ARG A 126 -8.55 -1.16 7.97
C ARG A 126 -8.42 -2.50 7.22
N GLY A 127 -7.62 -2.56 6.18
CA GLY A 127 -7.39 -3.77 5.42
C GLY A 127 -6.74 -4.87 6.27
N GLN A 128 -7.21 -6.11 6.11
CA GLN A 128 -6.68 -7.29 6.84
C GLN A 128 -5.18 -7.53 6.59
N TYR A 129 -4.66 -7.02 5.48
CA TYR A 129 -3.28 -7.24 5.02
C TYR A 129 -2.54 -5.90 4.87
N ALA A 130 -2.39 -5.16 5.95
CA ALA A 130 -1.77 -3.84 5.95
C ALA A 130 -0.33 -3.85 5.37
N TYR A 131 0.41 -4.95 5.53
CA TYR A 131 1.74 -5.13 4.94
C TYR A 131 1.76 -5.12 3.39
N ARG A 132 0.62 -5.30 2.73
CA ARG A 132 0.49 -5.21 1.25
C ARG A 132 0.43 -3.77 0.74
N ASN A 133 0.29 -2.79 1.63
CA ASN A 133 0.34 -1.39 1.25
C ASN A 133 1.70 -1.07 0.60
N VAL A 134 1.69 -0.28 -0.45
CA VAL A 134 2.92 0.12 -1.17
C VAL A 134 3.91 0.78 -0.21
N HIS A 135 3.43 1.65 0.67
CA HIS A 135 4.26 2.41 1.63
C HIS A 135 4.59 1.65 2.93
N SER A 136 4.08 0.42 3.11
CA SER A 136 4.40 -0.38 4.29
C SER A 136 5.83 -0.91 4.21
N MET A 137 6.56 -0.84 5.32
CA MET A 137 7.86 -1.49 5.51
C MET A 137 7.92 -2.01 6.95
N PRO A 138 7.28 -3.16 7.23
CA PRO A 138 7.28 -3.75 8.56
C PRO A 138 8.71 -4.02 9.05
N GLY A 139 9.01 -3.59 10.26
CA GLY A 139 10.36 -3.64 10.83
C GLY A 139 11.13 -2.31 10.81
N ALA A 140 10.64 -1.32 10.06
CA ALA A 140 11.11 0.06 10.16
C ALA A 140 10.08 0.92 10.90
N ASP A 141 10.54 1.99 11.54
CA ASP A 141 9.64 2.97 12.18
C ASP A 141 8.76 3.67 11.14
N ILE A 142 7.64 4.23 11.57
CA ILE A 142 6.71 4.96 10.70
C ILE A 142 7.46 6.15 10.07
N ASP A 143 7.31 6.34 8.76
CA ASP A 143 7.93 7.42 7.97
C ASP A 143 9.47 7.47 8.02
N PHE A 144 10.11 6.37 8.40
CA PHE A 144 11.56 6.31 8.59
C PHE A 144 12.35 6.47 7.28
N ILE A 145 11.85 5.91 6.18
CA ILE A 145 12.52 5.95 4.88
C ILE A 145 11.79 6.96 3.99
N ARG A 146 12.50 7.99 3.57
CA ARG A 146 12.05 8.98 2.61
C ARG A 146 12.64 8.67 1.24
N ALA A 147 11.82 8.73 0.19
CA ALA A 147 12.27 8.51 -1.17
C ALA A 147 11.54 9.43 -2.16
N HIS A 148 12.29 9.96 -3.13
CA HIS A 148 11.74 10.69 -4.28
C HIS A 148 11.39 9.75 -5.42
N SER A 149 12.13 8.67 -5.56
CA SER A 149 11.85 7.54 -6.43
C SER A 149 12.04 6.23 -5.67
N PHE A 150 11.28 5.21 -5.99
CA PHE A 150 11.41 3.93 -5.29
C PHE A 150 11.11 2.73 -6.16
N GLY A 151 11.67 1.60 -5.77
CA GLY A 151 11.31 0.26 -6.21
C GLY A 151 11.11 -0.64 -5.00
N LYS A 152 9.98 -1.31 -4.90
CA LYS A 152 9.65 -2.26 -3.82
C LYS A 152 9.27 -3.59 -4.40
N LEU A 153 9.74 -4.66 -3.78
CA LEU A 153 9.34 -6.02 -4.08
C LEU A 153 8.96 -6.74 -2.79
N THR A 154 7.81 -7.40 -2.80
CA THR A 154 7.33 -8.22 -1.68
C THR A 154 7.02 -9.61 -2.19
N ALA A 155 7.62 -10.61 -1.55
CA ALA A 155 7.29 -12.03 -1.71
C ALA A 155 6.37 -12.44 -0.55
N GLU A 156 5.28 -13.15 -0.85
CA GLU A 156 4.26 -13.52 0.12
C GLU A 156 3.83 -14.97 -0.11
N LEU A 157 3.92 -15.80 0.91
CA LEU A 157 3.42 -17.17 0.93
C LEU A 157 2.20 -17.24 1.85
N ASN A 158 1.04 -17.55 1.29
CA ASN A 158 -0.18 -17.77 2.06
C ASN A 158 -0.41 -19.27 2.19
N LEU A 159 -0.47 -19.73 3.42
CA LEU A 159 -0.70 -21.15 3.73
C LEU A 159 -2.18 -21.49 3.65
N THR A 160 -2.48 -22.79 3.59
CA THR A 160 -3.85 -23.31 3.62
C THR A 160 -4.63 -22.72 4.80
N PRO A 161 -5.82 -22.15 4.59
CA PRO A 161 -6.65 -21.66 5.69
C PRO A 161 -7.18 -22.81 6.52
N ILE A 162 -7.07 -22.70 7.83
CA ILE A 162 -7.71 -23.61 8.78
C ILE A 162 -9.13 -23.11 8.99
N ARG A 163 -10.11 -23.95 8.70
CA ARG A 163 -11.54 -23.62 8.87
C ARG A 163 -12.08 -24.21 10.17
N TYR A 164 -12.96 -23.49 10.80
CA TYR A 164 -13.59 -23.88 12.04
C TYR A 164 -15.09 -24.03 11.80
N ASP A 165 -15.65 -25.21 12.08
CA ASP A 165 -17.08 -25.49 11.89
C ASP A 165 -17.90 -25.06 13.09
N ASN A 166 -17.35 -25.16 14.30
CA ASN A 166 -18.02 -24.72 15.53
C ASN A 166 -17.01 -24.63 16.69
N PHE A 167 -16.84 -23.47 17.27
CA PHE A 167 -15.89 -23.28 18.36
C PHE A 167 -16.49 -23.40 19.76
N GLY A 168 -17.84 -23.55 19.86
CA GLY A 168 -18.54 -23.73 21.12
C GLY A 168 -18.50 -22.55 22.10
N LEU A 169 -17.98 -21.41 21.68
CA LEU A 169 -17.92 -20.18 22.47
C LEU A 169 -19.07 -19.25 22.11
N VAL A 170 -19.84 -18.81 23.09
CA VAL A 170 -21.09 -18.06 22.89
C VAL A 170 -20.89 -16.72 22.18
N ASN A 171 -19.71 -16.10 22.32
CA ASN A 171 -19.41 -14.75 21.79
C ASN A 171 -18.25 -14.69 20.82
N LEU A 172 -17.69 -15.83 20.40
CA LEU A 172 -16.55 -15.88 19.49
C LEU A 172 -16.81 -16.92 18.39
N TYR A 173 -16.99 -16.45 17.16
CA TYR A 173 -17.27 -17.30 15.99
C TYR A 173 -16.15 -17.17 14.94
N PRO A 174 -14.94 -17.69 15.17
CA PRO A 174 -13.91 -17.71 14.15
C PRO A 174 -14.36 -18.64 13.02
N THR A 175 -14.38 -18.13 11.80
CA THR A 175 -14.74 -18.92 10.60
C THR A 175 -13.52 -19.58 10.00
N TYR A 176 -12.37 -18.91 10.06
CA TYR A 176 -11.09 -19.43 9.60
C TYR A 176 -9.90 -18.69 10.21
N SER A 177 -8.74 -19.34 10.19
CA SER A 177 -7.42 -18.72 10.41
C SER A 177 -6.52 -19.01 9.22
N GLN A 178 -5.78 -18.02 8.77
CA GLN A 178 -4.80 -18.18 7.71
C GLN A 178 -3.47 -17.56 8.12
N PHE A 179 -2.38 -18.28 7.87
CA PHE A 179 -1.02 -17.80 8.10
C PHE A 179 -0.42 -17.33 6.80
N SER A 180 0.23 -16.18 6.84
CA SER A 180 0.98 -15.61 5.72
C SER A 180 2.40 -15.30 6.16
N ILE A 181 3.36 -15.72 5.36
CA ILE A 181 4.77 -15.39 5.55
C ILE A 181 5.15 -14.45 4.42
N PHE A 182 5.77 -13.33 4.74
CA PHE A 182 6.17 -12.36 3.74
C PHE A 182 7.56 -11.79 4.00
N SER A 183 8.20 -11.32 2.93
CA SER A 183 9.45 -10.58 2.95
C SER A 183 9.36 -9.43 1.97
N SER A 184 9.86 -8.26 2.35
CA SER A 184 9.83 -7.06 1.51
C SER A 184 11.21 -6.45 1.41
N GLY A 185 11.60 -6.06 0.19
CA GLY A 185 12.78 -5.26 -0.09
C GLY A 185 12.38 -3.92 -0.71
N LEU A 186 13.05 -2.85 -0.31
CA LEU A 186 12.85 -1.50 -0.82
C LEU A 186 14.19 -0.93 -1.29
N ILE A 187 14.19 -0.32 -2.47
CA ILE A 187 15.27 0.49 -2.99
C ILE A 187 14.73 1.93 -3.09
N ALA A 188 15.33 2.84 -2.33
CA ALA A 188 15.01 4.26 -2.35
C ALA A 188 16.00 5.01 -3.24
N ASP A 189 15.50 5.95 -4.02
CA ASP A 189 16.27 6.84 -4.90
C ASP A 189 17.29 6.15 -5.81
N PRO A 190 16.89 5.10 -6.57
CA PRO A 190 17.81 4.36 -7.43
C PRO A 190 18.47 5.22 -8.52
N TRP A 191 17.89 6.36 -8.83
CA TRP A 191 18.35 7.30 -9.88
C TRP A 191 18.93 8.60 -9.32
N GLY A 192 18.93 8.77 -8.00
CA GLY A 192 19.38 10.01 -7.34
C GLY A 192 20.81 9.90 -6.85
N SER A 193 21.64 10.88 -7.21
CA SER A 193 22.95 11.09 -6.61
C SER A 193 22.76 11.72 -5.21
N GLY A 194 22.69 10.91 -4.19
CA GLY A 194 22.76 11.43 -2.83
C GLY A 194 21.84 10.75 -1.85
N ILE A 195 22.33 9.67 -1.26
CA ILE A 195 21.86 9.23 0.06
C ILE A 195 22.32 10.31 1.05
N SER A 196 21.46 11.30 1.32
CA SER A 196 21.67 12.13 2.51
C SER A 196 21.21 11.31 3.71
N ARG A 197 22.18 10.86 4.51
CA ARG A 197 21.96 10.32 5.86
C ARG A 197 21.44 11.40 6.78
#